data_f8c7f11519d76b8d7322524af6bf1916
#
_entry.id   f8c7f11519d76b8d7322524af6bf1916
#
_cell.length_a   1.000
_cell.length_b   1.000
_cell.length_c   1.000
_cell.angle_alpha   90.00
_cell.angle_beta   90.00
_cell.angle_gamma   90.00
#
_symmetry.space_group_name_H-M   'P 1'
#
loop_
_entity.id
_entity.type
_entity.pdbx_description
1 polymer ?
#
loop_
_entity_poly.entity_id
_entity_poly.type
_entity_poly.pdbx_seq_one_letter_code
_entity_poly.pdbx_strand_id
1 'polypeptide(L)'
;MAYRVAQNTLNASTIDILNVIRQNASYDYQQNVPVVAQASDIPHVGEVIYGTPAFANQFINALINRIALVRARSATFNNPYARLKKGYLEFGETVEEIFVQIAKVVKFDPEKAAAREFKRTLPDVRSAFHTMNWRVMYPVTIQDDDLKRAFLSMSGVQDLIAKIVDSVYKAAEYDEFLLFKYLLIKGVSSGKMTPVSVDATKPDDAAKKFRGLSNKLTFMSSDNNAAGVKTATPRENQAIFMDAMFNAEYDVDVLAAAFNMDKADFMGRLYLIDDFASFDNDRFAEIRANSDGLEEVTPEELALMQDVKAILIDEEWFQVYDNNTKFTEQYAAAGLYWNYFFHTWKTISYSPFSNAVVFVASTADSALPASITVEVADKSTSDDATVLSLIPQIDAATLAPHNCLFTQIEAATVAGVAIQKYGAILIPASAAATNLKLELTVNGTKYTTATNINAATEVGTTMTFSK
;
A
#
# COMPACT_ATOMS: atom_id res chain seq x y z
N MET A 1 57.47 -4.90 -16.26
CA MET A 1 56.09 -5.26 -16.71
C MET A 1 55.25 -5.49 -15.44
N ALA A 2 54.27 -4.68 -15.21
CA ALA A 2 53.37 -4.87 -14.07
C ALA A 2 52.48 -6.08 -14.31
N TYR A 3 52.64 -7.13 -13.55
CA TYR A 3 51.80 -8.30 -13.57
C TYR A 3 50.40 -7.87 -13.06
N ARG A 4 49.44 -7.79 -13.93
CA ARG A 4 48.03 -7.69 -13.51
C ARG A 4 47.59 -9.07 -13.03
N VAL A 5 47.49 -9.24 -11.74
CA VAL A 5 46.83 -10.42 -11.17
C VAL A 5 45.36 -10.35 -11.59
N ALA A 6 44.91 -11.30 -12.40
CA ALA A 6 43.51 -11.44 -12.72
C ALA A 6 42.74 -11.78 -11.46
N GLN A 7 41.76 -10.95 -11.07
CA GLN A 7 40.84 -11.28 -9.99
C GLN A 7 39.87 -12.35 -10.47
N ASN A 8 40.06 -13.57 -9.99
CA ASN A 8 39.16 -14.69 -10.26
C ASN A 8 37.99 -14.75 -9.30
N THR A 9 37.88 -13.81 -8.34
CA THR A 9 36.80 -13.74 -7.34
C THR A 9 36.04 -12.44 -7.50
N LEU A 10 34.72 -12.49 -7.37
CA LEU A 10 33.81 -11.32 -7.41
C LEU A 10 34.15 -10.28 -6.31
N ASN A 11 34.73 -10.73 -5.18
CA ASN A 11 35.15 -9.88 -4.07
C ASN A 11 36.62 -10.18 -3.72
N ALA A 12 37.45 -9.14 -3.69
CA ALA A 12 38.82 -9.26 -3.19
C ALA A 12 38.81 -9.30 -1.66
N SER A 13 39.47 -10.29 -1.09
CA SER A 13 39.66 -10.37 0.37
C SER A 13 40.70 -9.36 0.84
N THR A 14 40.75 -9.05 2.15
CA THR A 14 41.79 -8.24 2.76
C THR A 14 43.20 -8.84 2.53
N ILE A 15 43.31 -10.16 2.51
CA ILE A 15 44.52 -10.91 2.20
C ILE A 15 45.00 -10.59 0.78
N ASP A 16 44.11 -10.63 -0.20
CA ASP A 16 44.45 -10.34 -1.62
C ASP A 16 44.94 -8.90 -1.77
N ILE A 17 44.29 -7.94 -1.09
CA ILE A 17 44.66 -6.52 -1.10
C ILE A 17 46.07 -6.32 -0.53
N LEU A 18 46.36 -6.88 0.66
CA LEU A 18 47.65 -6.77 1.31
C LEU A 18 48.77 -7.40 0.46
N ASN A 19 48.55 -8.58 -0.10
CA ASN A 19 49.54 -9.25 -0.92
C ASN A 19 49.79 -8.51 -2.26
N VAL A 20 48.76 -7.91 -2.83
CA VAL A 20 48.93 -7.11 -4.05
C VAL A 20 49.66 -5.78 -3.76
N ILE A 21 49.40 -5.14 -2.62
CA ILE A 21 50.19 -3.98 -2.17
C ILE A 21 51.66 -4.37 -2.00
N ARG A 22 51.92 -5.49 -1.32
CA ARG A 22 53.28 -6.01 -1.16
C ARG A 22 54.01 -6.24 -2.48
N GLN A 23 53.36 -6.89 -3.47
CA GLN A 23 53.96 -7.18 -4.77
C GLN A 23 54.32 -5.93 -5.60
N ASN A 24 53.68 -4.80 -5.33
CA ASN A 24 53.93 -3.55 -6.05
C ASN A 24 54.70 -2.51 -5.23
N ALA A 25 55.09 -2.85 -3.98
CA ALA A 25 55.95 -2.03 -3.16
C ALA A 25 57.44 -2.18 -3.51
N SER A 26 58.33 -1.38 -2.91
CA SER A 26 59.77 -1.47 -3.13
C SER A 26 60.34 -2.82 -2.70
N TYR A 27 61.52 -3.14 -3.23
CA TYR A 27 62.22 -4.38 -2.91
C TYR A 27 62.44 -4.56 -1.39
N ASP A 28 62.80 -3.48 -0.67
CA ASP A 28 62.98 -3.48 0.78
C ASP A 28 61.68 -3.82 1.51
N TYR A 29 60.55 -3.27 1.06
CA TYR A 29 59.24 -3.59 1.62
C TYR A 29 58.89 -5.08 1.40
N GLN A 30 59.14 -5.62 0.20
CA GLN A 30 58.88 -7.02 -0.10
C GLN A 30 59.73 -8.01 0.70
N GLN A 31 60.94 -7.62 1.05
CA GLN A 31 61.85 -8.44 1.86
C GLN A 31 61.44 -8.48 3.37
N ASN A 32 60.98 -7.37 3.88
CA ASN A 32 60.71 -7.22 5.31
C ASN A 32 59.25 -7.49 5.70
N VAL A 33 58.30 -7.27 4.79
CA VAL A 33 56.87 -7.52 5.04
C VAL A 33 56.51 -8.92 4.54
N PRO A 34 56.11 -9.86 5.41
CA PRO A 34 55.76 -11.22 5.01
C PRO A 34 54.52 -11.29 4.11
N VAL A 35 54.40 -12.40 3.40
CA VAL A 35 53.17 -12.71 2.62
C VAL A 35 52.07 -13.10 3.61
N VAL A 36 50.86 -12.59 3.40
CA VAL A 36 49.67 -12.97 4.18
C VAL A 36 49.06 -14.22 3.54
N ALA A 37 49.15 -15.35 4.26
CA ALA A 37 48.53 -16.61 3.79
C ALA A 37 47.15 -16.83 4.41
N GLN A 38 46.93 -16.38 5.63
CA GLN A 38 45.67 -16.54 6.39
C GLN A 38 45.36 -15.28 7.22
N ALA A 39 44.12 -15.16 7.65
CA ALA A 39 43.65 -13.99 8.38
C ALA A 39 44.38 -13.78 9.74
N SER A 40 44.89 -14.85 10.32
CA SER A 40 45.72 -14.79 11.54
C SER A 40 47.07 -14.07 11.37
N ASP A 41 47.55 -13.95 10.14
CA ASP A 41 48.85 -13.31 9.85
C ASP A 41 48.72 -11.79 9.75
N ILE A 42 47.49 -11.26 9.56
CA ILE A 42 47.22 -9.83 9.36
C ILE A 42 47.77 -8.96 10.53
N PRO A 43 47.53 -9.29 11.81
CA PRO A 43 48.07 -8.49 12.93
C PRO A 43 49.59 -8.41 12.91
N HIS A 44 50.31 -9.51 12.65
CA HIS A 44 51.74 -9.56 12.59
C HIS A 44 52.30 -8.73 11.41
N VAL A 45 51.69 -8.81 10.25
CA VAL A 45 52.03 -7.97 9.10
C VAL A 45 51.78 -6.49 9.41
N GLY A 46 50.71 -6.18 10.12
CA GLY A 46 50.44 -4.83 10.62
C GLY A 46 51.51 -4.28 11.54
N GLU A 47 52.01 -5.09 12.50
CA GLU A 47 53.12 -4.72 13.39
C GLU A 47 54.41 -4.40 12.62
N VAL A 48 54.76 -5.20 11.64
CA VAL A 48 55.93 -4.97 10.78
C VAL A 48 55.79 -3.68 9.96
N ILE A 49 54.62 -3.44 9.38
CA ILE A 49 54.39 -2.23 8.59
C ILE A 49 54.42 -0.98 9.46
N TYR A 50 53.77 -0.97 10.60
CA TYR A 50 53.72 0.20 11.49
C TYR A 50 54.98 0.37 12.35
N GLY A 51 55.73 -0.70 12.57
CA GLY A 51 57.00 -0.65 13.31
C GLY A 51 58.11 0.16 12.61
N THR A 52 57.96 0.38 11.28
CA THR A 52 58.94 1.14 10.49
C THR A 52 58.23 2.26 9.70
N PRO A 53 58.47 3.55 10.03
CA PRO A 53 57.77 4.68 9.37
C PRO A 53 57.91 4.69 7.84
N ALA A 54 59.04 4.21 7.30
CA ALA A 54 59.26 4.10 5.86
C ALA A 54 58.29 3.09 5.22
N PHE A 55 58.01 1.95 5.87
CA PHE A 55 57.08 0.93 5.38
C PHE A 55 55.63 1.38 5.53
N ALA A 56 55.30 2.06 6.61
CA ALA A 56 53.99 2.67 6.82
C ALA A 56 53.67 3.68 5.72
N ASN A 57 54.59 4.57 5.38
CA ASN A 57 54.42 5.55 4.30
C ASN A 57 54.31 4.88 2.93
N GLN A 58 55.10 3.83 2.65
CA GLN A 58 54.98 3.08 1.40
C GLN A 58 53.66 2.34 1.30
N PHE A 59 53.19 1.74 2.39
CA PHE A 59 51.88 1.10 2.46
C PHE A 59 50.75 2.10 2.16
N ILE A 60 50.77 3.26 2.85
CA ILE A 60 49.76 4.31 2.67
C ILE A 60 49.79 4.83 1.23
N ASN A 61 50.95 5.12 0.65
CA ASN A 61 51.07 5.57 -0.73
C ASN A 61 50.61 4.52 -1.73
N ALA A 62 50.92 3.25 -1.50
CA ALA A 62 50.44 2.15 -2.36
C ALA A 62 48.95 1.95 -2.24
N LEU A 63 48.36 2.13 -1.07
CA LEU A 63 46.95 2.08 -0.83
C LEU A 63 46.20 3.25 -1.51
N ILE A 64 46.72 4.49 -1.34
CA ILE A 64 46.17 5.69 -1.99
C ILE A 64 46.21 5.58 -3.50
N ASN A 65 47.31 5.13 -4.08
CA ASN A 65 47.47 4.96 -5.53
C ASN A 65 46.58 3.86 -6.09
N ARG A 66 46.04 2.97 -5.27
CA ARG A 66 45.14 1.88 -5.72
C ARG A 66 43.67 2.22 -5.58
N ILE A 67 43.33 3.04 -4.62
CA ILE A 67 41.96 3.56 -4.50
C ILE A 67 41.82 4.73 -5.48
N ALA A 68 41.70 4.41 -6.76
CA ALA A 68 41.52 5.42 -7.80
C ALA A 68 40.14 6.13 -7.68
N LEU A 69 39.16 5.46 -7.10
CA LEU A 69 37.81 5.97 -6.94
C LEU A 69 37.08 5.25 -5.79
N VAL A 70 36.64 6.00 -4.79
CA VAL A 70 35.66 5.53 -3.82
C VAL A 70 34.27 5.76 -4.39
N ARG A 71 33.53 4.70 -4.68
CA ARG A 71 32.17 4.78 -5.19
C ARG A 71 31.19 4.42 -4.06
N ALA A 72 30.69 5.42 -3.38
CA ALA A 72 29.56 5.25 -2.48
C ALA A 72 28.28 5.05 -3.27
N ARG A 73 27.45 4.09 -2.87
CA ARG A 73 26.14 3.85 -3.45
C ARG A 73 25.09 3.96 -2.36
N SER A 74 23.98 4.59 -2.67
CA SER A 74 22.74 4.54 -1.88
C SER A 74 21.67 3.81 -2.71
N ALA A 75 20.66 3.31 -2.05
CA ALA A 75 19.47 2.83 -2.73
C ALA A 75 18.88 3.97 -3.56
N THR A 76 18.53 3.69 -4.83
CA THR A 76 17.86 4.66 -5.70
C THR A 76 16.41 4.23 -5.81
N PHE A 77 15.52 4.96 -5.15
CA PHE A 77 14.10 4.71 -5.17
C PHE A 77 13.36 6.04 -5.20
N ASN A 78 12.34 6.14 -6.02
CA ASN A 78 11.38 7.23 -6.03
C ASN A 78 9.99 6.61 -5.96
N ASN A 79 9.13 7.13 -5.08
CA ASN A 79 7.77 6.63 -4.93
C ASN A 79 6.97 6.89 -6.21
N PRO A 80 6.55 5.83 -6.95
CA PRO A 80 5.78 5.99 -8.18
C PRO A 80 4.37 6.55 -7.93
N TYR A 81 3.87 6.45 -6.69
CA TYR A 81 2.53 6.86 -6.30
C TYR A 81 2.45 8.26 -5.70
N ALA A 82 3.57 8.98 -5.63
CA ALA A 82 3.64 10.34 -5.06
C ALA A 82 2.62 11.31 -5.68
N ARG A 83 2.27 11.13 -6.96
CA ARG A 83 1.26 11.94 -7.67
C ARG A 83 -0.15 11.81 -7.08
N LEU A 84 -0.45 10.70 -6.40
CA LEU A 84 -1.78 10.45 -5.81
C LEU A 84 -1.98 11.13 -4.46
N LYS A 85 -0.96 11.81 -3.93
CA LYS A 85 -1.10 12.63 -2.73
C LYS A 85 -1.95 13.86 -3.01
N LYS A 86 -2.75 14.24 -2.02
CA LYS A 86 -3.66 15.41 -2.11
C LYS A 86 -2.99 16.74 -1.82
N GLY A 87 -1.78 16.73 -1.28
CA GLY A 87 -1.00 17.94 -0.99
C GLY A 87 -0.64 18.08 0.48
N TYR A 88 -0.31 19.33 0.84
CA TYR A 88 0.17 19.70 2.16
C TYR A 88 -0.92 20.39 2.98
N LEU A 89 -1.08 19.96 4.25
CA LEU A 89 -1.98 20.61 5.21
C LEU A 89 -1.19 21.57 6.09
N GLU A 90 -1.38 22.87 5.89
CA GLU A 90 -0.66 23.89 6.66
C GLU A 90 -1.08 23.93 8.14
N PHE A 91 -2.36 23.66 8.43
CA PHE A 91 -2.92 23.73 9.77
C PHE A 91 -3.91 22.58 10.01
N GLY A 92 -3.91 22.10 11.24
CA GLY A 92 -4.83 21.05 11.69
C GLY A 92 -4.31 19.63 11.45
N GLU A 93 -4.90 18.69 12.17
CA GLU A 93 -4.55 17.27 12.14
C GLU A 93 -5.65 16.39 11.54
N THR A 94 -6.82 16.98 11.25
CA THR A 94 -7.99 16.25 10.79
C THR A 94 -8.58 16.90 9.55
N VAL A 95 -8.86 16.09 8.54
CA VAL A 95 -9.61 16.49 7.35
C VAL A 95 -11.00 15.90 7.44
N GLU A 96 -12.03 16.74 7.31
CA GLU A 96 -13.41 16.30 7.18
C GLU A 96 -13.79 16.27 5.70
N GLU A 97 -14.13 15.09 5.20
CA GLU A 97 -14.68 14.89 3.86
C GLU A 97 -16.20 14.82 3.97
N ILE A 98 -16.90 15.72 3.28
CA ILE A 98 -18.36 15.81 3.31
C ILE A 98 -18.92 15.43 1.95
N PHE A 99 -19.79 14.44 1.92
CA PHE A 99 -20.53 14.02 0.74
C PHE A 99 -22.01 14.39 0.86
N VAL A 100 -22.51 15.14 -0.11
CA VAL A 100 -23.93 15.53 -0.20
C VAL A 100 -24.59 14.70 -1.29
N GLN A 101 -25.56 13.89 -0.90
CA GLN A 101 -26.36 13.07 -1.86
C GLN A 101 -27.20 13.95 -2.76
N ILE A 102 -27.53 13.41 -3.96
CA ILE A 102 -28.45 14.07 -4.88
C ILE A 102 -29.80 14.33 -4.21
N ALA A 103 -30.40 15.47 -4.52
CA ALA A 103 -31.68 15.88 -3.93
C ALA A 103 -32.80 14.88 -4.26
N LYS A 104 -33.69 14.69 -3.28
CA LYS A 104 -34.87 13.82 -3.46
C LYS A 104 -35.88 14.46 -4.42
N VAL A 105 -36.34 13.69 -5.39
CA VAL A 105 -37.43 14.10 -6.28
C VAL A 105 -38.74 13.98 -5.56
N VAL A 106 -39.61 14.96 -5.77
CA VAL A 106 -40.96 14.98 -5.23
C VAL A 106 -41.94 15.31 -6.33
N LYS A 107 -43.06 14.56 -6.39
CA LYS A 107 -44.12 14.81 -7.35
C LYS A 107 -44.70 16.23 -7.17
N PHE A 108 -44.75 16.97 -8.23
CA PHE A 108 -45.42 18.28 -8.26
C PHE A 108 -46.95 18.08 -8.17
N ASP A 109 -47.54 18.72 -7.19
CA ASP A 109 -48.98 18.69 -6.97
C ASP A 109 -49.45 20.12 -6.59
N PRO A 110 -50.13 20.84 -7.50
CA PRO A 110 -50.54 22.23 -7.28
C PRO A 110 -51.45 22.40 -6.05
N GLU A 111 -52.34 21.40 -5.81
CA GLU A 111 -53.30 21.46 -4.73
C GLU A 111 -52.64 21.31 -3.34
N LYS A 112 -51.46 20.67 -3.29
CA LYS A 112 -50.64 20.50 -2.08
C LYS A 112 -49.46 21.46 -1.96
N ALA A 113 -49.33 22.42 -2.89
CA ALA A 113 -48.19 23.34 -2.93
C ALA A 113 -48.07 24.16 -1.63
N ALA A 114 -49.20 24.70 -1.14
CA ALA A 114 -49.22 25.48 0.09
C ALA A 114 -48.81 24.69 1.36
N ALA A 115 -49.15 23.41 1.44
CA ALA A 115 -48.73 22.55 2.53
C ALA A 115 -47.23 22.17 2.47
N ARG A 116 -46.63 22.31 1.29
CA ARG A 116 -45.20 22.04 1.05
C ARG A 116 -44.32 23.21 1.29
N GLU A 117 -44.78 24.43 1.19
CA GLU A 117 -44.02 25.66 1.33
C GLU A 117 -43.26 25.72 2.65
N PHE A 118 -43.87 25.18 3.73
CA PHE A 118 -43.28 25.12 5.06
C PHE A 118 -42.66 23.77 5.43
N LYS A 119 -42.67 22.79 4.51
CA LYS A 119 -42.13 21.47 4.78
C LYS A 119 -40.61 21.46 4.58
N ARG A 120 -39.87 21.22 5.66
CA ARG A 120 -38.40 21.02 5.59
C ARG A 120 -38.07 19.70 4.90
N THR A 121 -37.24 19.77 3.90
CA THR A 121 -36.64 18.60 3.26
C THR A 121 -35.14 18.68 3.50
N LEU A 122 -34.65 17.88 4.45
CA LEU A 122 -33.20 17.87 4.78
C LEU A 122 -32.42 17.12 3.71
N PRO A 123 -31.28 17.64 3.29
CA PRO A 123 -30.35 16.91 2.43
C PRO A 123 -29.78 15.70 3.17
N ASP A 124 -29.46 14.65 2.45
CA ASP A 124 -28.72 13.52 2.96
C ASP A 124 -27.22 13.86 2.85
N VAL A 125 -26.60 14.16 3.98
CA VAL A 125 -25.20 14.54 4.10
C VAL A 125 -24.48 13.48 4.90
N ARG A 126 -23.35 13.01 4.39
CA ARG A 126 -22.48 12.06 5.06
C ARG A 126 -21.10 12.65 5.19
N SER A 127 -20.43 12.38 6.31
CA SER A 127 -19.06 12.84 6.54
C SER A 127 -18.16 11.68 6.90
N ALA A 128 -16.90 11.82 6.54
CA ALA A 128 -15.80 10.96 6.94
C ALA A 128 -14.66 11.83 7.49
N PHE A 129 -13.98 11.36 8.51
CA PHE A 129 -12.89 12.08 9.14
C PHE A 129 -11.57 11.32 8.87
N HIS A 130 -10.59 12.07 8.39
CA HIS A 130 -9.24 11.56 8.14
C HIS A 130 -8.30 12.24 9.12
N THR A 131 -7.76 11.46 10.07
CA THR A 131 -6.89 11.97 11.12
C THR A 131 -5.43 11.66 10.82
N MET A 132 -4.53 12.51 11.30
CA MET A 132 -3.11 12.25 11.20
C MET A 132 -2.73 11.03 12.03
N ASN A 133 -2.22 10.01 11.35
CA ASN A 133 -1.86 8.71 11.92
C ASN A 133 -0.39 8.33 11.70
N TRP A 134 0.40 9.22 11.10
CA TRP A 134 1.80 8.99 10.82
C TRP A 134 2.64 10.14 11.37
N ARG A 135 3.51 9.84 12.36
CA ARG A 135 4.47 10.78 12.94
C ARG A 135 5.80 10.09 13.14
N VAL A 136 6.66 10.12 12.15
CA VAL A 136 7.94 9.43 12.22
C VAL A 136 9.11 10.38 12.04
N MET A 137 10.25 9.96 12.54
CA MET A 137 11.53 10.63 12.42
C MET A 137 12.59 9.61 12.00
N TYR A 138 13.41 9.99 11.02
CA TYR A 138 14.54 9.20 10.56
C TYR A 138 15.83 9.81 11.10
N PRO A 139 16.43 9.23 12.15
CA PRO A 139 17.69 9.71 12.70
C PRO A 139 18.87 9.08 11.98
N VAL A 140 19.90 9.86 11.72
CA VAL A 140 21.21 9.39 11.24
C VAL A 140 22.31 10.16 11.94
N THR A 141 23.31 9.44 12.47
CA THR A 141 24.47 10.03 13.11
C THR A 141 25.72 9.77 12.26
N ILE A 142 26.50 10.81 12.04
CA ILE A 142 27.76 10.74 11.30
C ILE A 142 28.88 11.22 12.22
N GLN A 143 29.83 10.32 12.51
CA GLN A 143 30.97 10.63 13.36
C GLN A 143 32.15 11.08 12.51
N ASP A 144 32.73 12.24 12.83
CA ASP A 144 33.81 12.86 12.06
C ASP A 144 35.05 12.00 12.00
N ASP A 145 35.41 11.35 13.10
CA ASP A 145 36.66 10.55 13.19
C ASP A 145 36.56 9.23 12.41
N ASP A 146 35.41 8.59 12.39
CA ASP A 146 35.21 7.34 11.64
C ASP A 146 35.24 7.60 10.12
N LEU A 147 34.73 8.75 9.70
CA LEU A 147 34.80 9.17 8.31
C LEU A 147 36.24 9.49 7.89
N LYS A 148 37.02 10.21 8.74
CA LYS A 148 38.40 10.53 8.44
C LYS A 148 39.28 9.28 8.39
N ARG A 149 39.02 8.28 9.22
CA ARG A 149 39.74 7.00 9.19
C ARG A 149 39.40 6.15 7.99
N ALA A 150 38.12 6.19 7.54
CA ALA A 150 37.65 5.40 6.41
C ALA A 150 38.15 5.92 5.06
N PHE A 151 38.44 7.23 4.94
CA PHE A 151 38.79 7.88 3.69
C PHE A 151 40.05 8.73 3.80
N LEU A 152 40.98 8.45 2.90
CA LEU A 152 42.22 9.19 2.78
C LEU A 152 42.10 10.49 1.98
N SER A 153 40.95 10.74 1.37
CA SER A 153 40.63 11.94 0.60
C SER A 153 39.38 12.64 1.08
N MET A 154 39.43 13.97 1.21
CA MET A 154 38.30 14.78 1.66
C MET A 154 37.07 14.70 0.71
N SER A 155 37.31 14.58 -0.59
CA SER A 155 36.23 14.46 -1.58
C SER A 155 35.42 13.17 -1.41
N GLY A 156 36.07 12.06 -1.09
CA GLY A 156 35.37 10.79 -0.85
C GLY A 156 34.52 10.82 0.42
N VAL A 157 34.95 11.54 1.45
CA VAL A 157 34.20 11.75 2.68
C VAL A 157 32.93 12.57 2.43
N GLN A 158 33.04 13.67 1.70
CA GLN A 158 31.90 14.52 1.37
C GLN A 158 30.85 13.76 0.55
N ASP A 159 31.27 12.94 -0.41
CA ASP A 159 30.38 12.13 -1.24
C ASP A 159 29.64 11.07 -0.39
N LEU A 160 30.33 10.47 0.59
CA LEU A 160 29.70 9.53 1.52
C LEU A 160 28.66 10.20 2.42
N ILE A 161 28.99 11.36 3.01
CA ILE A 161 28.05 12.14 3.84
C ILE A 161 26.80 12.47 3.04
N ALA A 162 26.94 12.96 1.81
CA ALA A 162 25.82 13.28 0.93
C ALA A 162 24.94 12.04 0.69
N LYS A 163 25.55 10.86 0.47
CA LYS A 163 24.82 9.60 0.26
C LYS A 163 24.12 9.08 1.51
N ILE A 164 24.71 9.27 2.69
CA ILE A 164 24.06 8.91 3.96
C ILE A 164 22.84 9.78 4.20
N VAL A 165 22.94 11.11 3.98
CA VAL A 165 21.82 12.02 4.10
C VAL A 165 20.73 11.69 3.06
N ASP A 166 21.11 11.41 1.80
CA ASP A 166 20.17 10.98 0.74
C ASP A 166 19.43 9.69 1.13
N SER A 167 20.08 8.76 1.85
CA SER A 167 19.45 7.52 2.30
C SER A 167 18.25 7.74 3.21
N VAL A 168 18.24 8.81 4.00
CA VAL A 168 17.12 9.18 4.89
C VAL A 168 15.89 9.59 4.08
N TYR A 169 16.08 10.38 3.02
CA TYR A 169 14.99 10.74 2.12
C TYR A 169 14.45 9.52 1.37
N LYS A 170 15.34 8.63 0.93
CA LYS A 170 14.93 7.40 0.23
C LYS A 170 14.18 6.44 1.15
N ALA A 171 14.55 6.37 2.43
CA ALA A 171 13.79 5.62 3.42
C ALA A 171 12.35 6.16 3.54
N ALA A 172 12.20 7.48 3.63
CA ALA A 172 10.87 8.09 3.72
C ALA A 172 10.02 7.87 2.46
N GLU A 173 10.62 7.92 1.27
CA GLU A 173 9.94 7.62 0.00
C GLU A 173 9.51 6.15 -0.09
N TYR A 174 10.36 5.22 0.36
CA TYR A 174 10.05 3.79 0.38
C TYR A 174 8.93 3.47 1.37
N ASP A 175 8.99 4.05 2.56
CA ASP A 175 7.96 3.88 3.58
C ASP A 175 6.60 4.44 3.09
N GLU A 176 6.61 5.58 2.38
CA GLU A 176 5.40 6.12 1.75
C GLU A 176 4.84 5.17 0.67
N PHE A 177 5.70 4.56 -0.14
CA PHE A 177 5.29 3.53 -1.10
C PHE A 177 4.63 2.34 -0.41
N LEU A 178 5.22 1.84 0.70
CA LEU A 178 4.63 0.76 1.49
C LEU A 178 3.26 1.15 2.05
N LEU A 179 3.06 2.40 2.44
CA LEU A 179 1.76 2.89 2.91
C LEU A 179 0.69 2.89 1.81
N PHE A 180 1.03 3.23 0.58
CA PHE A 180 0.09 3.09 -0.54
C PHE A 180 -0.29 1.63 -0.77
N LYS A 181 0.69 0.71 -0.76
CA LYS A 181 0.41 -0.74 -0.83
C LYS A 181 -0.47 -1.20 0.34
N TYR A 182 -0.19 -0.75 1.55
CA TYR A 182 -1.00 -1.02 2.74
C TYR A 182 -2.46 -0.59 2.55
N LEU A 183 -2.71 0.63 2.07
CA LEU A 183 -4.07 1.10 1.81
C LEU A 183 -4.80 0.22 0.79
N LEU A 184 -4.13 -0.20 -0.29
CA LEU A 184 -4.70 -1.11 -1.27
C LEU A 184 -5.04 -2.48 -0.64
N ILE A 185 -4.11 -3.07 0.12
CA ILE A 185 -4.33 -4.36 0.80
C ILE A 185 -5.51 -4.24 1.78
N LYS A 186 -5.51 -3.24 2.64
CA LYS A 186 -6.60 -3.03 3.62
C LYS A 186 -7.92 -2.68 2.94
N GLY A 187 -7.90 -1.93 1.84
CA GLY A 187 -9.09 -1.64 1.04
C GLY A 187 -9.74 -2.88 0.45
N VAL A 188 -8.91 -3.83 -0.02
CA VAL A 188 -9.39 -5.13 -0.54
C VAL A 188 -9.82 -6.03 0.61
N SER A 189 -8.96 -6.28 1.60
CA SER A 189 -9.23 -7.25 2.68
C SER A 189 -10.41 -6.85 3.56
N SER A 190 -10.58 -5.56 3.84
CA SER A 190 -11.77 -5.05 4.57
C SER A 190 -13.02 -4.93 3.69
N GLY A 191 -12.93 -5.35 2.43
CA GLY A 191 -14.06 -5.36 1.51
C GLY A 191 -14.58 -3.97 1.14
N LYS A 192 -13.75 -2.96 1.16
CA LYS A 192 -14.12 -1.58 0.78
C LYS A 192 -14.06 -1.33 -0.73
N MET A 193 -13.55 -2.31 -1.48
CA MET A 193 -13.53 -2.30 -2.94
C MET A 193 -14.51 -3.33 -3.47
N THR A 194 -15.19 -3.02 -4.57
CA THR A 194 -16.14 -3.96 -5.20
C THR A 194 -15.35 -4.98 -6.02
N PRO A 195 -15.44 -6.28 -5.70
CA PRO A 195 -14.71 -7.30 -6.44
C PRO A 195 -15.43 -7.68 -7.75
N VAL A 196 -14.62 -7.91 -8.78
CA VAL A 196 -15.07 -8.38 -10.09
C VAL A 196 -14.17 -9.53 -10.52
N SER A 197 -14.76 -10.71 -10.73
CA SER A 197 -13.99 -11.85 -11.18
C SER A 197 -13.60 -11.71 -12.65
N VAL A 198 -12.35 -12.05 -12.97
CA VAL A 198 -11.81 -12.07 -14.32
C VAL A 198 -11.15 -13.42 -14.60
N ASP A 199 -11.28 -13.91 -15.82
CA ASP A 199 -10.54 -15.07 -16.27
C ASP A 199 -9.13 -14.62 -16.71
N ALA A 200 -8.16 -14.83 -15.84
CA ALA A 200 -6.78 -14.44 -16.11
C ALA A 200 -6.16 -15.25 -17.28
N THR A 201 -6.75 -16.41 -17.65
CA THR A 201 -6.26 -17.23 -18.77
C THR A 201 -6.78 -16.73 -20.13
N LYS A 202 -7.76 -15.81 -20.14
CA LYS A 202 -8.37 -15.24 -21.34
C LYS A 202 -8.21 -13.72 -21.34
N PRO A 203 -7.10 -13.21 -21.89
CA PRO A 203 -6.82 -11.78 -21.94
C PRO A 203 -7.97 -10.93 -22.48
N ASP A 204 -8.57 -11.34 -23.58
CA ASP A 204 -9.67 -10.61 -24.22
C ASP A 204 -10.90 -10.44 -23.32
N ASP A 205 -11.25 -11.44 -22.53
CA ASP A 205 -12.41 -11.37 -21.63
C ASP A 205 -12.12 -10.49 -20.42
N ALA A 206 -10.90 -10.51 -19.89
CA ALA A 206 -10.46 -9.59 -18.85
C ALA A 206 -10.48 -8.14 -19.36
N ALA A 207 -9.96 -7.88 -20.57
CA ALA A 207 -9.98 -6.57 -21.21
C ALA A 207 -11.41 -6.03 -21.41
N LYS A 208 -12.34 -6.88 -21.85
CA LYS A 208 -13.76 -6.52 -21.99
C LYS A 208 -14.39 -6.14 -20.66
N LYS A 209 -14.07 -6.87 -19.57
CA LYS A 209 -14.57 -6.56 -18.22
C LYS A 209 -13.97 -5.26 -17.70
N PHE A 210 -12.68 -5.02 -17.89
CA PHE A 210 -12.01 -3.76 -17.53
C PHE A 210 -12.69 -2.57 -18.22
N ARG A 211 -12.86 -2.66 -19.55
CA ARG A 211 -13.52 -1.61 -20.33
C ARG A 211 -14.97 -1.40 -19.90
N GLY A 212 -15.71 -2.49 -19.73
CA GLY A 212 -17.12 -2.42 -19.34
C GLY A 212 -17.30 -1.71 -18.01
N LEU A 213 -16.42 -2.00 -17.05
CA LEU A 213 -16.49 -1.41 -15.73
C LEU A 213 -15.98 0.04 -15.69
N SER A 214 -14.89 0.35 -16.39
CA SER A 214 -14.43 1.73 -16.57
C SER A 214 -15.55 2.61 -17.14
N ASN A 215 -16.28 2.12 -18.16
CA ASN A 215 -17.43 2.80 -18.70
C ASN A 215 -18.59 2.91 -17.68
N LYS A 216 -18.87 1.84 -16.91
CA LYS A 216 -19.93 1.84 -15.89
C LYS A 216 -19.66 2.86 -14.78
N LEU A 217 -18.42 3.05 -14.38
CA LEU A 217 -18.03 4.03 -13.34
C LEU A 217 -18.31 5.48 -13.73
N THR A 218 -18.43 5.80 -15.03
CA THR A 218 -18.79 7.15 -15.48
C THR A 218 -20.27 7.50 -15.25
N PHE A 219 -21.09 6.52 -14.93
CA PHE A 219 -22.51 6.72 -14.59
C PHE A 219 -22.68 6.71 -13.07
N MET A 220 -23.66 7.48 -12.60
CA MET A 220 -24.01 7.51 -11.18
C MET A 220 -24.47 6.14 -10.69
N SER A 221 -23.74 5.56 -9.75
CA SER A 221 -24.08 4.31 -9.06
C SER A 221 -23.65 4.38 -7.60
N SER A 222 -24.31 3.59 -6.77
CA SER A 222 -23.95 3.37 -5.37
C SER A 222 -23.20 2.06 -5.16
N ASP A 223 -22.95 1.28 -6.22
CA ASP A 223 -22.50 -0.10 -6.12
C ASP A 223 -20.99 -0.23 -5.85
N ASN A 224 -20.21 0.78 -6.27
CA ASN A 224 -18.76 0.67 -6.35
C ASN A 224 -18.01 1.50 -5.31
N ASN A 225 -18.69 2.01 -4.27
CA ASN A 225 -18.05 2.72 -3.16
C ASN A 225 -18.47 2.15 -1.82
N ALA A 226 -17.63 2.31 -0.79
CA ALA A 226 -17.84 1.72 0.52
C ALA A 226 -19.03 2.31 1.27
N ALA A 227 -19.33 3.59 1.09
CA ALA A 227 -20.41 4.28 1.77
C ALA A 227 -21.79 4.04 1.12
N GLY A 228 -21.87 3.42 -0.07
CA GLY A 228 -23.12 3.23 -0.79
C GLY A 228 -23.78 4.53 -1.24
N VAL A 229 -22.97 5.55 -1.54
CA VAL A 229 -23.44 6.85 -2.04
C VAL A 229 -23.51 6.86 -3.56
N LYS A 230 -24.41 7.68 -4.12
CA LYS A 230 -24.52 7.84 -5.57
C LYS A 230 -23.43 8.76 -6.07
N THR A 231 -22.40 8.19 -6.68
CA THR A 231 -21.28 8.92 -7.27
C THR A 231 -20.92 8.36 -8.64
N ALA A 232 -20.16 9.12 -9.41
CA ALA A 232 -19.62 8.72 -10.70
C ALA A 232 -18.15 9.15 -10.77
N THR A 233 -17.33 8.36 -11.44
CA THR A 233 -15.91 8.66 -11.66
C THR A 233 -15.69 8.89 -13.14
N PRO A 234 -15.44 10.14 -13.59
CA PRO A 234 -15.02 10.43 -14.95
C PRO A 234 -13.76 9.65 -15.33
N ARG A 235 -13.59 9.38 -16.63
CA ARG A 235 -12.42 8.59 -17.09
C ARG A 235 -11.08 9.24 -16.74
N GLU A 236 -11.02 10.56 -16.77
CA GLU A 236 -9.84 11.36 -16.43
C GLU A 236 -9.38 11.18 -14.99
N ASN A 237 -10.28 10.82 -14.08
CA ASN A 237 -9.99 10.61 -12.65
C ASN A 237 -9.82 9.13 -12.28
N GLN A 238 -9.81 8.23 -13.26
CA GLN A 238 -9.62 6.81 -13.00
C GLN A 238 -8.13 6.47 -12.94
N ALA A 239 -7.67 5.91 -11.83
CA ALA A 239 -6.34 5.34 -11.66
C ALA A 239 -6.41 3.81 -11.72
N ILE A 240 -5.48 3.20 -12.44
CA ILE A 240 -5.42 1.77 -12.71
C ILE A 240 -4.14 1.22 -12.10
N PHE A 241 -4.27 0.37 -11.09
CA PHE A 241 -3.15 -0.39 -10.53
C PHE A 241 -3.15 -1.78 -11.15
N MET A 242 -2.01 -2.22 -11.64
CA MET A 242 -1.90 -3.52 -12.31
C MET A 242 -0.63 -4.23 -11.87
N ASP A 243 -0.74 -5.53 -11.65
CA ASP A 243 0.39 -6.40 -11.40
C ASP A 243 1.37 -6.34 -12.58
N ALA A 244 2.67 -6.23 -12.31
CA ALA A 244 3.69 -6.04 -13.34
C ALA A 244 3.82 -7.26 -14.27
N MET A 245 3.65 -8.48 -13.74
CA MET A 245 3.70 -9.70 -14.55
C MET A 245 2.45 -9.84 -15.39
N PHE A 246 1.28 -9.58 -14.79
CA PHE A 246 0.02 -9.60 -15.51
C PHE A 246 -0.01 -8.54 -16.63
N ASN A 247 0.53 -7.35 -16.38
CA ASN A 247 0.65 -6.32 -17.41
C ASN A 247 1.55 -6.74 -18.57
N ALA A 248 2.60 -7.54 -18.32
CA ALA A 248 3.50 -8.02 -19.37
C ALA A 248 2.85 -9.08 -20.28
N GLU A 249 1.82 -9.77 -19.82
CA GLU A 249 1.05 -10.75 -20.61
C GLU A 249 0.12 -10.08 -21.65
N TYR A 250 -0.14 -8.79 -21.47
CA TYR A 250 -1.03 -8.02 -22.34
C TYR A 250 -0.23 -7.03 -23.18
N ASP A 251 -0.58 -6.93 -24.46
CA ASP A 251 -0.11 -5.82 -25.28
C ASP A 251 -0.73 -4.50 -24.76
N VAL A 252 0.11 -3.49 -24.59
CA VAL A 252 -0.33 -2.16 -24.13
C VAL A 252 -1.41 -1.58 -25.02
N ASP A 253 -1.37 -1.88 -26.33
CA ASP A 253 -2.40 -1.41 -27.28
C ASP A 253 -3.76 -2.05 -27.00
N VAL A 254 -3.80 -3.32 -26.59
CA VAL A 254 -5.04 -4.02 -26.19
C VAL A 254 -5.62 -3.42 -24.91
N LEU A 255 -4.78 -3.15 -23.94
CA LEU A 255 -5.21 -2.53 -22.67
C LEU A 255 -5.69 -1.09 -22.86
N ALA A 256 -4.97 -0.27 -23.62
CA ALA A 256 -5.39 1.10 -23.93
C ALA A 256 -6.76 1.11 -24.65
N ALA A 257 -6.94 0.22 -25.63
CA ALA A 257 -8.22 0.05 -26.31
C ALA A 257 -9.33 -0.47 -25.39
N ALA A 258 -9.00 -1.35 -24.42
CA ALA A 258 -9.95 -1.86 -23.45
C ALA A 258 -10.50 -0.75 -22.55
N PHE A 259 -9.67 0.19 -22.12
CA PHE A 259 -10.11 1.34 -21.32
C PHE A 259 -10.64 2.51 -22.16
N ASN A 260 -10.66 2.38 -23.49
CA ASN A 260 -11.10 3.42 -24.43
C ASN A 260 -10.38 4.77 -24.19
N MET A 261 -9.07 4.68 -24.01
CA MET A 261 -8.15 5.80 -23.82
C MET A 261 -7.10 5.79 -24.94
N ASP A 262 -6.54 6.95 -25.25
CA ASP A 262 -5.34 7.00 -26.06
C ASP A 262 -4.17 6.36 -25.29
N LYS A 263 -3.23 5.76 -26.02
CA LYS A 263 -2.08 5.05 -25.43
C LYS A 263 -1.30 5.93 -24.45
N ALA A 264 -1.13 7.21 -24.76
CA ALA A 264 -0.44 8.16 -23.89
C ALA A 264 -1.22 8.44 -22.60
N ASP A 265 -2.54 8.60 -22.69
CA ASP A 265 -3.41 8.80 -21.53
C ASP A 265 -3.48 7.57 -20.63
N PHE A 266 -3.55 6.38 -21.24
CA PHE A 266 -3.52 5.12 -20.51
C PHE A 266 -2.22 4.97 -19.72
N MET A 267 -1.06 5.17 -20.35
CA MET A 267 0.24 5.09 -19.69
C MET A 267 0.41 6.11 -18.56
N GLY A 268 -0.26 7.27 -18.66
CA GLY A 268 -0.24 8.29 -17.61
C GLY A 268 -1.07 7.93 -16.37
N ARG A 269 -1.99 6.97 -16.47
CA ARG A 269 -2.89 6.54 -15.39
C ARG A 269 -2.65 5.12 -14.92
N LEU A 270 -1.76 4.41 -15.57
CA LEU A 270 -1.34 3.08 -15.18
C LEU A 270 -0.25 3.16 -14.12
N TYR A 271 -0.51 2.60 -12.97
CA TYR A 271 0.43 2.40 -11.89
C TYR A 271 0.77 0.92 -11.81
N LEU A 272 2.02 0.58 -12.10
CA LEU A 272 2.50 -0.78 -11.94
C LEU A 272 2.80 -1.05 -10.48
N ILE A 273 2.42 -2.22 -10.03
CA ILE A 273 2.77 -2.78 -8.73
C ILE A 273 3.63 -4.03 -8.97
N ASP A 274 4.64 -4.23 -8.14
CA ASP A 274 5.56 -5.37 -8.26
C ASP A 274 4.82 -6.70 -8.13
N ASP A 275 4.02 -6.82 -7.09
CA ASP A 275 3.12 -7.93 -6.77
C ASP A 275 2.16 -7.43 -5.68
N PHE A 276 0.88 -7.69 -5.81
CA PHE A 276 -0.12 -7.33 -4.80
C PHE A 276 0.05 -8.13 -3.50
N ALA A 277 0.50 -9.37 -3.57
CA ALA A 277 0.72 -10.24 -2.42
C ALA A 277 2.09 -10.06 -1.76
N SER A 278 3.03 -9.36 -2.39
CA SER A 278 4.34 -9.04 -1.82
C SER A 278 4.24 -7.82 -0.92
N PHE A 279 4.68 -7.95 0.33
CA PHE A 279 4.70 -6.84 1.29
C PHE A 279 5.89 -6.97 2.24
N ASP A 280 6.61 -5.88 2.47
CA ASP A 280 7.76 -5.84 3.38
C ASP A 280 7.26 -5.69 4.83
N ASN A 281 6.86 -6.81 5.42
CA ASN A 281 6.33 -6.85 6.78
C ASN A 281 7.36 -6.44 7.83
N ASP A 282 8.65 -6.73 7.62
CA ASP A 282 9.71 -6.39 8.58
C ASP A 282 9.85 -4.87 8.67
N ARG A 283 9.97 -4.20 7.53
CA ARG A 283 10.02 -2.74 7.48
C ARG A 283 8.72 -2.09 7.97
N PHE A 284 7.58 -2.67 7.62
CA PHE A 284 6.28 -2.17 8.06
C PHE A 284 6.05 -2.34 9.57
N ALA A 285 6.61 -3.37 10.20
CA ALA A 285 6.57 -3.52 11.65
C ALA A 285 7.31 -2.38 12.37
N GLU A 286 8.44 -1.91 11.82
CA GLU A 286 9.13 -0.72 12.35
C GLU A 286 8.26 0.53 12.21
N ILE A 287 7.60 0.70 11.06
CA ILE A 287 6.66 1.80 10.81
C ILE A 287 5.52 1.77 11.82
N ARG A 288 4.87 0.63 11.98
CA ARG A 288 3.74 0.43 12.90
C ARG A 288 4.11 0.69 14.37
N ALA A 289 5.31 0.27 14.78
CA ALA A 289 5.80 0.52 16.15
C ALA A 289 5.93 2.02 16.48
N ASN A 290 6.07 2.87 15.46
CA ASN A 290 6.28 4.31 15.59
C ASN A 290 5.10 5.16 15.08
N SER A 291 3.95 4.53 14.81
CA SER A 291 2.76 5.19 14.23
C SER A 291 1.49 4.71 14.93
N ASP A 292 0.52 5.60 15.06
CA ASP A 292 -0.78 5.28 15.67
C ASP A 292 -1.78 4.84 14.59
N GLY A 293 -2.59 3.81 14.89
CA GLY A 293 -3.73 3.42 14.07
C GLY A 293 -3.40 2.64 12.78
N LEU A 294 -2.17 2.17 12.61
CA LEU A 294 -1.82 1.23 11.54
C LEU A 294 -1.88 -0.21 12.06
N GLU A 295 -2.63 -1.03 11.35
CA GLU A 295 -2.80 -2.45 11.67
C GLU A 295 -1.77 -3.32 10.94
N GLU A 296 -1.54 -4.52 11.46
CA GLU A 296 -0.70 -5.52 10.79
C GLU A 296 -1.32 -5.98 9.48
N VAL A 297 -0.47 -6.24 8.50
CA VAL A 297 -0.89 -6.96 7.29
C VAL A 297 -0.71 -8.45 7.56
N THR A 298 -1.82 -9.16 7.67
CA THR A 298 -1.80 -10.58 8.03
C THR A 298 -1.47 -11.48 6.83
N PRO A 299 -0.96 -12.71 7.07
CA PRO A 299 -0.75 -13.67 5.98
C PRO A 299 -2.03 -14.00 5.21
N GLU A 300 -3.19 -14.00 5.88
CA GLU A 300 -4.49 -14.23 5.27
C GLU A 300 -4.87 -13.12 4.31
N GLU A 301 -4.61 -11.85 4.68
CA GLU A 301 -4.82 -10.70 3.81
C GLU A 301 -3.92 -10.79 2.56
N LEU A 302 -2.64 -11.16 2.74
CA LEU A 302 -1.73 -11.36 1.61
C LEU A 302 -2.16 -12.54 0.72
N ALA A 303 -2.70 -13.61 1.30
CA ALA A 303 -3.25 -14.73 0.52
C ALA A 303 -4.44 -14.28 -0.36
N LEU A 304 -5.30 -13.38 0.14
CA LEU A 304 -6.37 -12.79 -0.67
C LEU A 304 -5.83 -11.95 -1.84
N MET A 305 -4.69 -11.28 -1.63
CA MET A 305 -4.09 -10.43 -2.66
C MET A 305 -3.42 -11.20 -3.79
N GLN A 306 -3.11 -12.50 -3.64
CA GLN A 306 -2.50 -13.33 -4.69
C GLN A 306 -3.35 -13.42 -5.97
N ASP A 307 -4.67 -13.41 -5.80
CA ASP A 307 -5.60 -13.49 -6.91
C ASP A 307 -5.94 -12.12 -7.52
N VAL A 308 -5.50 -11.02 -6.92
CA VAL A 308 -5.73 -9.68 -7.43
C VAL A 308 -4.83 -9.41 -8.64
N LYS A 309 -5.44 -9.05 -9.78
CA LYS A 309 -4.74 -8.78 -11.04
C LYS A 309 -4.70 -7.29 -11.38
N ALA A 310 -5.75 -6.57 -11.04
CA ALA A 310 -5.81 -5.12 -11.23
C ALA A 310 -6.78 -4.48 -10.23
N ILE A 311 -6.58 -3.20 -9.97
CA ILE A 311 -7.49 -2.37 -9.16
C ILE A 311 -7.77 -1.10 -9.95
N LEU A 312 -9.05 -0.78 -10.14
CA LEU A 312 -9.53 0.43 -10.80
C LEU A 312 -10.21 1.30 -9.75
N ILE A 313 -9.66 2.47 -9.50
CA ILE A 313 -10.13 3.39 -8.47
C ILE A 313 -10.26 4.82 -8.99
N ASP A 314 -11.06 5.62 -8.29
CA ASP A 314 -11.04 7.07 -8.41
C ASP A 314 -9.76 7.63 -7.75
N GLU A 315 -9.06 8.56 -8.38
CA GLU A 315 -7.88 9.21 -7.79
C GLU A 315 -8.21 9.86 -6.43
N GLU A 316 -9.49 10.28 -6.23
CA GLU A 316 -9.98 10.79 -4.94
C GLU A 316 -10.12 9.73 -3.85
N TRP A 317 -9.92 8.45 -4.17
CA TRP A 317 -9.98 7.39 -3.18
C TRP A 317 -8.83 7.49 -2.16
N PHE A 318 -7.63 7.88 -2.59
CA PHE A 318 -6.52 8.10 -1.67
C PHE A 318 -6.63 9.45 -0.97
N GLN A 319 -6.77 9.42 0.34
CA GLN A 319 -6.75 10.60 1.21
C GLN A 319 -5.41 10.64 1.96
N VAL A 320 -4.34 10.96 1.20
CA VAL A 320 -2.97 11.02 1.71
C VAL A 320 -2.48 12.46 1.65
N TYR A 321 -2.20 13.03 2.82
CA TYR A 321 -1.76 14.40 2.99
C TYR A 321 -0.43 14.46 3.73
N ASP A 322 0.43 15.38 3.34
CA ASP A 322 1.62 15.74 4.10
C ASP A 322 1.26 16.83 5.12
N ASN A 323 1.45 16.56 6.42
CA ASN A 323 1.15 17.51 7.49
C ASN A 323 2.40 18.29 7.91
N ASN A 324 3.56 17.64 7.95
CA ASN A 324 4.82 18.28 8.26
C ASN A 324 5.98 17.52 7.62
N THR A 325 6.90 18.26 7.03
CA THR A 325 8.18 17.73 6.54
C THR A 325 9.28 18.68 6.96
N LYS A 326 10.17 18.21 7.84
CA LYS A 326 11.24 19.06 8.37
C LYS A 326 12.55 18.29 8.52
N PHE A 327 13.60 18.86 7.99
CA PHE A 327 14.96 18.38 8.20
C PHE A 327 15.63 19.26 9.28
N THR A 328 16.28 18.63 10.27
CA THR A 328 17.03 19.33 11.30
C THR A 328 18.37 18.63 11.50
N GLU A 329 19.36 19.41 11.90
CA GLU A 329 20.70 18.92 12.18
C GLU A 329 21.22 19.48 13.51
N GLN A 330 22.04 18.71 14.18
CA GLN A 330 22.68 19.13 15.43
C GLN A 330 24.08 18.55 15.55
N TYR A 331 25.07 19.42 15.82
CA TYR A 331 26.40 19.00 16.14
C TYR A 331 26.55 18.72 17.63
N ALA A 332 27.04 17.54 17.98
CA ALA A 332 27.36 17.15 19.34
C ALA A 332 28.86 17.38 19.62
N ALA A 333 29.21 18.54 20.19
CA ALA A 333 30.60 18.96 20.39
C ALA A 333 31.39 18.04 21.33
N ALA A 334 30.73 17.42 22.32
CA ALA A 334 31.37 16.50 23.26
C ALA A 334 31.76 15.16 22.61
N GLY A 335 31.06 14.74 21.57
CA GLY A 335 31.27 13.46 20.88
C GLY A 335 31.83 13.59 19.47
N LEU A 336 32.02 14.81 18.96
CA LEU A 336 32.51 15.12 17.60
C LEU A 336 31.71 14.39 16.51
N TYR A 337 30.36 14.48 16.58
CA TYR A 337 29.48 13.88 15.61
C TYR A 337 28.31 14.81 15.24
N TRP A 338 27.78 14.62 14.06
CA TRP A 338 26.56 15.26 13.57
C TRP A 338 25.39 14.31 13.66
N ASN A 339 24.27 14.78 14.21
CA ASN A 339 22.98 14.13 14.15
C ASN A 339 22.12 14.83 13.12
N TYR A 340 21.58 14.05 12.21
CA TYR A 340 20.62 14.50 11.21
C TYR A 340 19.27 13.84 11.51
N PHE A 341 18.19 14.63 11.46
CA PHE A 341 16.85 14.16 11.74
C PHE A 341 15.91 14.61 10.60
N PHE A 342 15.24 13.67 9.97
CA PHE A 342 14.22 13.96 9.00
C PHE A 342 12.86 13.58 9.56
N HIS A 343 12.00 14.59 9.77
CA HIS A 343 10.66 14.42 10.33
C HIS A 343 9.65 14.40 9.18
N THR A 344 8.75 13.41 9.18
CA THR A 344 7.62 13.34 8.26
C THR A 344 6.35 13.01 9.03
N TRP A 345 5.35 13.87 8.91
CA TRP A 345 4.03 13.65 9.50
C TRP A 345 3.02 13.62 8.38
N LYS A 346 2.13 12.64 8.38
CA LYS A 346 1.17 12.41 7.30
C LYS A 346 -0.18 11.96 7.84
N THR A 347 -1.22 12.32 7.10
CA THR A 347 -2.54 11.73 7.20
C THR A 347 -2.67 10.68 6.10
N ILE A 348 -2.95 9.42 6.46
CA ILE A 348 -3.01 8.30 5.55
C ILE A 348 -4.34 7.61 5.73
N SER A 349 -5.18 7.71 4.72
CA SER A 349 -6.54 7.19 4.74
C SER A 349 -7.06 6.99 3.32
N TYR A 350 -8.29 6.50 3.20
CA TYR A 350 -9.01 6.41 1.93
C TYR A 350 -10.42 6.99 2.06
N SER A 351 -10.98 7.49 0.96
CA SER A 351 -12.34 8.00 0.91
C SER A 351 -13.35 6.86 0.80
N PRO A 352 -14.33 6.77 1.71
CA PRO A 352 -15.41 5.79 1.59
C PRO A 352 -16.43 6.16 0.49
N PHE A 353 -16.38 7.39 -0.03
CA PHE A 353 -17.33 7.92 -1.01
C PHE A 353 -16.87 7.70 -2.45
N SER A 354 -15.57 7.47 -2.66
CA SER A 354 -14.96 7.27 -3.98
C SER A 354 -15.13 5.84 -4.48
N ASN A 355 -15.31 5.68 -5.79
CA ASN A 355 -15.45 4.37 -6.41
C ASN A 355 -14.12 3.60 -6.39
N ALA A 356 -14.20 2.32 -6.04
CA ALA A 356 -13.05 1.41 -6.04
C ALA A 356 -13.50 0.00 -6.41
N VAL A 357 -12.81 -0.59 -7.38
CA VAL A 357 -13.11 -1.93 -7.90
C VAL A 357 -11.84 -2.74 -7.98
N VAL A 358 -11.89 -3.96 -7.49
CA VAL A 358 -10.78 -4.92 -7.56
C VAL A 358 -11.10 -6.05 -8.52
N PHE A 359 -10.17 -6.36 -9.43
CA PHE A 359 -10.29 -7.47 -10.38
C PHE A 359 -9.50 -8.66 -9.83
N VAL A 360 -10.25 -9.73 -9.57
CA VAL A 360 -9.73 -10.94 -8.94
C VAL A 360 -9.74 -12.07 -9.96
N ALA A 361 -8.62 -12.76 -10.13
CA ALA A 361 -8.56 -13.94 -10.97
C ALA A 361 -9.51 -15.01 -10.43
N SER A 362 -10.39 -15.49 -11.27
CA SER A 362 -11.15 -16.70 -10.98
C SER A 362 -10.76 -17.75 -11.99
N THR A 363 -10.48 -18.96 -11.53
CA THR A 363 -10.42 -20.11 -12.43
C THR A 363 -11.79 -20.31 -13.02
N ALA A 364 -11.89 -20.29 -14.32
CA ALA A 364 -13.13 -20.16 -15.12
C ALA A 364 -14.22 -21.24 -14.90
N ASP A 365 -14.01 -22.20 -14.01
CA ASP A 365 -14.89 -23.37 -13.86
C ASP A 365 -15.47 -23.59 -12.46
N SER A 366 -15.24 -22.72 -11.48
CA SER A 366 -16.03 -22.81 -10.25
C SER A 366 -17.41 -22.20 -10.51
N ALA A 367 -18.30 -22.98 -11.09
CA ALA A 367 -19.71 -22.64 -11.15
C ALA A 367 -20.16 -22.27 -9.74
N LEU A 368 -20.63 -21.04 -9.56
CA LEU A 368 -21.19 -20.59 -8.28
C LEU A 368 -22.19 -21.65 -7.79
N PRO A 369 -22.11 -22.08 -6.52
CA PRO A 369 -22.97 -23.13 -6.00
C PRO A 369 -24.45 -22.76 -6.20
N ALA A 370 -25.31 -23.77 -6.28
CA ALA A 370 -26.75 -23.54 -6.43
C ALA A 370 -27.36 -22.87 -5.20
N SER A 371 -26.73 -23.07 -4.03
CA SER A 371 -27.13 -22.45 -2.76
C SER A 371 -25.91 -22.15 -1.91
N ILE A 372 -26.01 -21.10 -1.09
CA ILE A 372 -24.98 -20.63 -0.16
C ILE A 372 -25.61 -20.58 1.23
N THR A 373 -24.97 -21.24 2.20
CA THR A 373 -25.40 -21.15 3.59
C THR A 373 -24.68 -19.96 4.26
N VAL A 374 -25.45 -19.14 4.96
CA VAL A 374 -24.95 -17.98 5.71
C VAL A 374 -25.27 -18.22 7.19
N GLU A 375 -24.28 -18.00 8.05
CA GLU A 375 -24.38 -18.13 9.48
C GLU A 375 -24.34 -16.78 10.17
N VAL A 376 -25.12 -16.57 11.22
CA VAL A 376 -25.00 -15.45 12.15
C VAL A 376 -23.84 -15.75 13.08
N ALA A 377 -22.69 -15.16 12.80
CA ALA A 377 -21.43 -15.46 13.52
C ALA A 377 -21.30 -14.66 14.82
N ASP A 378 -21.88 -13.45 14.88
CA ASP A 378 -21.81 -12.59 16.05
C ASP A 378 -23.06 -11.73 16.19
N LYS A 379 -23.39 -11.35 17.44
CA LYS A 379 -24.52 -10.51 17.80
C LYS A 379 -24.11 -9.57 18.92
N SER A 380 -24.25 -8.30 18.70
CA SER A 380 -24.07 -7.24 19.70
C SER A 380 -25.35 -6.45 19.87
N THR A 381 -25.84 -6.30 21.09
CA THR A 381 -27.07 -5.58 21.39
C THR A 381 -26.79 -4.42 22.36
N SER A 382 -27.26 -3.25 22.00
CA SER A 382 -27.29 -2.05 22.84
C SER A 382 -28.73 -1.56 22.99
N ASP A 383 -28.94 -0.54 23.84
CA ASP A 383 -30.28 0.06 24.05
C ASP A 383 -30.85 0.66 22.75
N ASP A 384 -30.00 1.10 21.85
CA ASP A 384 -30.37 1.79 20.59
C ASP A 384 -30.48 0.87 19.39
N ALA A 385 -29.71 -0.21 19.34
CA ALA A 385 -29.64 -1.08 18.15
C ALA A 385 -29.08 -2.48 18.44
N THR A 386 -29.40 -3.44 17.57
CA THR A 386 -28.77 -4.75 17.50
C THR A 386 -27.95 -4.83 16.22
N VAL A 387 -26.70 -5.28 16.32
CA VAL A 387 -25.82 -5.57 15.18
C VAL A 387 -25.66 -7.09 15.05
N LEU A 388 -25.96 -7.62 13.87
CA LEU A 388 -25.75 -9.01 13.52
C LEU A 388 -24.64 -9.09 12.48
N SER A 389 -23.67 -9.98 12.68
CA SER A 389 -22.59 -10.26 11.73
C SER A 389 -22.89 -11.57 11.00
N LEU A 390 -23.05 -11.50 9.68
CA LEU A 390 -23.34 -12.61 8.81
C LEU A 390 -22.09 -13.09 8.11
N ILE A 391 -21.79 -14.38 8.17
CA ILE A 391 -20.66 -15.00 7.46
C ILE A 391 -21.20 -16.06 6.50
N PRO A 392 -21.01 -15.86 5.18
CA PRO A 392 -21.30 -16.90 4.21
C PRO A 392 -20.37 -18.10 4.40
N GLN A 393 -20.94 -19.27 4.52
CA GLN A 393 -20.23 -20.55 4.57
C GLN A 393 -19.91 -20.96 3.13
N ILE A 394 -18.82 -20.40 2.60
CA ILE A 394 -18.38 -20.65 1.23
C ILE A 394 -17.00 -21.27 1.31
N ASP A 395 -16.78 -22.30 0.51
CA ASP A 395 -15.46 -22.92 0.40
C ASP A 395 -14.45 -21.85 -0.05
N ALA A 396 -13.44 -21.59 0.77
CA ALA A 396 -12.42 -20.58 0.55
C ALA A 396 -11.67 -20.74 -0.80
N ALA A 397 -11.70 -21.94 -1.37
CA ALA A 397 -11.13 -22.22 -2.69
C ALA A 397 -12.01 -21.69 -3.84
N THR A 398 -13.30 -21.43 -3.59
CA THR A 398 -14.29 -21.08 -4.63
C THR A 398 -14.66 -19.60 -4.63
N LEU A 399 -14.67 -18.93 -3.48
CA LEU A 399 -15.13 -17.54 -3.36
C LEU A 399 -14.43 -16.83 -2.19
N ALA A 400 -13.76 -15.74 -2.47
CA ALA A 400 -13.26 -14.86 -1.42
C ALA A 400 -14.43 -14.25 -0.63
N PRO A 401 -14.39 -14.22 0.72
CA PRO A 401 -15.49 -13.73 1.58
C PRO A 401 -16.00 -12.33 1.21
N HIS A 402 -15.11 -11.48 0.71
CA HIS A 402 -15.42 -10.10 0.30
C HIS A 402 -16.21 -9.97 -1.02
N ASN A 403 -16.45 -11.07 -1.74
CA ASN A 403 -17.29 -11.08 -2.95
C ASN A 403 -18.79 -11.15 -2.64
N CYS A 404 -19.17 -11.21 -1.38
CA CYS A 404 -20.54 -11.35 -0.93
C CYS A 404 -21.14 -10.00 -0.55
N LEU A 405 -22.22 -9.59 -1.21
CA LEU A 405 -22.95 -8.37 -0.93
C LEU A 405 -24.35 -8.69 -0.43
N PHE A 406 -24.69 -8.24 0.78
CA PHE A 406 -26.03 -8.36 1.30
C PHE A 406 -26.84 -7.10 1.00
N THR A 407 -28.07 -7.28 0.50
CA THR A 407 -29.02 -6.20 0.27
C THR A 407 -30.41 -6.61 0.76
N GLN A 408 -31.21 -5.63 1.19
CA GLN A 408 -32.60 -5.87 1.57
C GLN A 408 -33.50 -5.93 0.34
N ILE A 409 -34.34 -6.96 0.22
CA ILE A 409 -35.18 -7.19 -0.99
C ILE A 409 -36.46 -6.37 -0.99
N GLU A 410 -37.04 -6.05 0.16
CA GLU A 410 -38.39 -5.48 0.19
C GLU A 410 -38.43 -3.95 0.04
N ALA A 411 -39.51 -3.50 -0.68
CA ALA A 411 -39.75 -2.10 -1.03
C ALA A 411 -40.02 -1.17 0.17
N ALA A 412 -40.30 -1.69 1.36
CA ALA A 412 -40.39 -0.93 2.58
C ALA A 412 -39.02 -0.94 3.24
N THR A 413 -38.19 0.01 2.89
CA THR A 413 -36.98 0.34 3.67
C THR A 413 -37.44 0.57 5.10
N VAL A 414 -37.17 -0.38 5.98
CA VAL A 414 -37.38 -0.17 7.42
C VAL A 414 -36.45 0.95 7.82
N ALA A 415 -37.06 2.04 8.30
CA ALA A 415 -36.31 3.25 8.59
C ALA A 415 -35.23 2.94 9.63
N GLY A 416 -33.98 3.25 9.29
CA GLY A 416 -32.85 3.11 10.20
C GLY A 416 -32.08 1.78 10.11
N VAL A 417 -32.55 0.75 9.38
CA VAL A 417 -31.75 -0.45 9.15
C VAL A 417 -30.61 -0.13 8.19
N ALA A 418 -29.40 -0.39 8.62
CA ALA A 418 -28.20 -0.23 7.79
C ALA A 418 -27.55 -1.59 7.56
N ILE A 419 -27.43 -1.98 6.28
CA ILE A 419 -26.70 -3.19 5.87
C ILE A 419 -25.33 -2.74 5.39
N GLN A 420 -24.30 -3.17 6.09
CA GLN A 420 -22.93 -3.01 5.61
C GLN A 420 -22.67 -4.07 4.54
N LYS A 421 -21.95 -3.70 3.48
CA LYS A 421 -21.74 -4.54 2.29
C LYS A 421 -21.25 -5.96 2.59
N TYR A 422 -20.60 -6.17 3.72
CA TYR A 422 -19.88 -7.43 4.02
C TYR A 422 -20.38 -8.15 5.27
N GLY A 423 -21.69 -8.06 5.51
CA GLY A 423 -22.37 -8.94 6.42
C GLY A 423 -22.75 -8.36 7.78
N ALA A 424 -22.39 -7.13 8.13
CA ALA A 424 -22.90 -6.52 9.36
C ALA A 424 -24.23 -5.80 9.08
N ILE A 425 -25.26 -6.17 9.83
CA ILE A 425 -26.60 -5.55 9.74
C ILE A 425 -26.91 -4.86 11.06
N LEU A 426 -27.12 -3.57 11.00
CA LEU A 426 -27.56 -2.78 12.15
C LEU A 426 -29.08 -2.64 12.10
N ILE A 427 -29.74 -3.15 13.14
CA ILE A 427 -31.20 -3.10 13.29
C ILE A 427 -31.48 -2.17 14.49
N PRO A 428 -32.05 -0.98 14.28
CA PRO A 428 -32.40 -0.07 15.39
C PRO A 428 -33.47 -0.67 16.29
N ALA A 429 -33.50 -0.27 17.57
CA ALA A 429 -34.50 -0.76 18.56
C ALA A 429 -35.93 -0.54 18.08
N SER A 430 -36.20 0.55 17.36
CA SER A 430 -37.51 0.84 16.76
C SER A 430 -37.96 -0.16 15.68
N ALA A 431 -37.03 -0.93 15.12
CA ALA A 431 -37.27 -1.96 14.09
C ALA A 431 -36.98 -3.38 14.57
N ALA A 432 -36.71 -3.59 15.86
CA ALA A 432 -36.25 -4.85 16.41
C ALA A 432 -37.17 -6.06 16.11
N ALA A 433 -38.46 -5.86 16.06
CA ALA A 433 -39.45 -6.90 15.75
C ALA A 433 -39.72 -7.08 14.24
N THR A 434 -39.12 -6.26 13.39
CA THR A 434 -39.40 -6.30 11.96
C THR A 434 -38.58 -7.39 11.30
N ASN A 435 -39.24 -8.28 10.57
CA ASN A 435 -38.59 -9.33 9.79
C ASN A 435 -37.99 -8.74 8.53
N LEU A 436 -36.70 -8.92 8.37
CA LEU A 436 -35.93 -8.47 7.19
C LEU A 436 -35.72 -9.64 6.23
N LYS A 437 -36.00 -9.43 4.97
CA LYS A 437 -35.60 -10.34 3.89
C LYS A 437 -34.33 -9.83 3.24
N LEU A 438 -33.40 -10.72 3.07
CA LEU A 438 -32.09 -10.42 2.48
C LEU A 438 -31.93 -11.07 1.12
N GLU A 439 -31.22 -10.37 0.24
CA GLU A 439 -30.65 -10.88 -0.99
C GLU A 439 -29.13 -10.90 -0.84
N LEU A 440 -28.50 -12.00 -1.19
CA LEU A 440 -27.05 -12.13 -1.25
C LEU A 440 -26.63 -12.08 -2.72
N THR A 441 -25.78 -11.14 -3.07
CA THR A 441 -25.16 -11.08 -4.41
C THR A 441 -23.70 -11.51 -4.31
N VAL A 442 -23.34 -12.52 -5.08
CA VAL A 442 -21.98 -13.05 -5.16
C VAL A 442 -21.51 -13.01 -6.60
N ASN A 443 -20.43 -12.30 -6.87
CA ASN A 443 -19.89 -12.12 -8.22
C ASN A 443 -20.96 -11.70 -9.25
N GLY A 444 -21.92 -10.85 -8.85
CA GLY A 444 -23.01 -10.40 -9.72
C GLY A 444 -24.19 -11.37 -9.83
N THR A 445 -24.11 -12.57 -9.26
CA THR A 445 -25.21 -13.54 -9.20
C THR A 445 -26.02 -13.34 -7.93
N LYS A 446 -27.33 -13.24 -8.06
CA LYS A 446 -28.26 -13.01 -6.94
C LYS A 446 -28.76 -14.32 -6.37
N TYR A 447 -28.78 -14.39 -5.05
CA TYR A 447 -29.32 -15.47 -4.25
C TYR A 447 -30.35 -14.92 -3.27
N THR A 448 -31.47 -15.60 -3.14
CA THR A 448 -32.54 -15.21 -2.23
C THR A 448 -32.77 -16.26 -1.16
N THR A 449 -33.24 -15.85 0.01
CA THR A 449 -33.63 -16.76 1.10
C THR A 449 -35.07 -16.58 1.48
N ALA A 450 -35.74 -17.66 1.86
CA ALA A 450 -37.06 -17.65 2.46
C ALA A 450 -37.01 -17.29 3.97
N THR A 451 -35.85 -17.41 4.57
CA THR A 451 -35.64 -17.13 6.01
C THR A 451 -35.54 -15.63 6.24
N ASN A 452 -36.30 -15.14 7.18
CA ASN A 452 -36.21 -13.74 7.63
C ASN A 452 -35.29 -13.65 8.84
N ILE A 453 -34.66 -12.47 8.99
CA ILE A 453 -33.90 -12.13 10.20
C ILE A 453 -34.47 -10.92 10.90
N ASN A 454 -34.30 -10.84 12.20
CA ASN A 454 -34.65 -9.68 13.02
C ASN A 454 -33.68 -9.58 14.22
N ALA A 455 -33.87 -8.58 15.06
CA ALA A 455 -32.99 -8.40 16.24
C ALA A 455 -33.01 -9.57 17.25
N ALA A 456 -34.01 -10.46 17.20
CA ALA A 456 -34.09 -11.65 18.06
C ALA A 456 -33.32 -12.84 17.47
N THR A 457 -32.82 -12.76 16.24
CA THR A 457 -32.04 -13.85 15.62
C THR A 457 -30.77 -14.13 16.44
N GLU A 458 -30.53 -15.41 16.74
CA GLU A 458 -29.44 -15.82 17.64
C GLU A 458 -28.18 -16.21 16.83
N VAL A 459 -27.02 -16.12 17.50
CA VAL A 459 -25.74 -16.60 16.98
C VAL A 459 -25.84 -18.10 16.67
N GLY A 460 -25.23 -18.56 15.57
CA GLY A 460 -25.33 -19.91 15.09
C GLY A 460 -26.56 -20.20 14.22
N THR A 461 -27.47 -19.23 14.05
CA THR A 461 -28.59 -19.38 13.11
C THR A 461 -28.06 -19.41 11.68
N THR A 462 -28.45 -20.44 10.92
CA THR A 462 -28.06 -20.61 9.53
C THR A 462 -29.21 -20.33 8.57
N MET A 463 -28.91 -19.69 7.47
CA MET A 463 -29.85 -19.35 6.38
C MET A 463 -29.30 -19.87 5.08
N THR A 464 -30.14 -20.50 4.26
CA THR A 464 -29.76 -20.94 2.93
C THR A 464 -30.29 -19.95 1.89
N PHE A 465 -29.37 -19.43 1.10
CA PHE A 465 -29.65 -18.57 -0.04
C PHE A 465 -29.54 -19.40 -1.31
N SER A 466 -30.53 -19.38 -2.17
CA SER A 466 -30.61 -20.13 -3.43
C SER A 466 -30.73 -19.18 -4.63
N LYS A 467 -30.17 -19.60 -5.80
CA LYS A 467 -30.27 -18.85 -7.05
C LYS A 467 -31.70 -18.66 -7.47
#